data_0ce082d7f988c659605a28b436565524
#
_entry.id   0ce082d7f988c659605a28b436565524
#
_cell.length_a   1.000
_cell.length_b   1.000
_cell.length_c   1.000
_cell.angle_alpha   90.00
_cell.angle_beta   90.00
_cell.angle_gamma   90.00
#
_symmetry.space_group_name_H-M   'P 1'
#
loop_
_entity.id
_entity.type
_entity.pdbx_description
1 polymer ?
#
loop_
_entity_poly.entity_id
_entity_poly.type
_entity_poly.pdbx_seq_one_letter_code
_entity_poly.pdbx_strand_id
1 'polypeptide(L)'
;VAYRPPGFKAFELIERAYGFNAYQASMLVFDPKSTKEEVDAFFPREVVDAKGYAGCFGVYPRRRVVSQLEMPEETENHDYFESHELTPPLEETVTKRTAFGTHWGLVYFFGEDPYVMRDLLKHQEELDFYV
;
A
#
# COMPACT_ATOMS: atom_id res chain seq x y z
N VAL A 1 6.00 25.13 6.80
CA VAL A 1 5.25 23.89 6.52
C VAL A 1 5.77 23.33 5.21
N ALA A 2 6.34 22.14 5.23
CA ALA A 2 6.77 21.47 4.02
C ALA A 2 5.63 20.57 3.50
N TYR A 3 5.31 20.68 2.21
CA TYR A 3 4.44 19.70 1.56
C TYR A 3 5.10 18.31 1.62
N ARG A 4 4.42 17.37 2.24
CA ARG A 4 4.85 15.98 2.30
C ARG A 4 3.68 15.06 2.00
N PRO A 5 3.76 14.25 0.95
CA PRO A 5 2.75 13.25 0.71
C PRO A 5 2.72 12.23 1.85
N PRO A 6 1.56 11.64 2.14
CA PRO A 6 1.46 10.55 3.10
C PRO A 6 2.36 9.39 2.67
N GLY A 7 2.95 8.73 3.65
CA GLY A 7 3.75 7.53 3.42
C GLY A 7 2.88 6.28 3.23
N PHE A 8 3.55 5.11 3.14
CA PHE A 8 2.90 3.80 3.09
C PHE A 8 2.01 3.59 1.87
N LYS A 9 2.42 4.13 0.73
CA LYS A 9 1.70 3.98 -0.55
C LYS A 9 0.24 4.47 -0.54
N ALA A 10 -0.07 5.44 0.32
CA ALA A 10 -1.44 5.92 0.46
C ALA A 10 -2.00 6.49 -0.85
N PHE A 11 -1.19 7.14 -1.66
CA PHE A 11 -1.65 7.69 -2.94
C PHE A 11 -1.95 6.61 -3.96
N GLU A 12 -1.17 5.54 -3.99
CA GLU A 12 -1.41 4.37 -4.83
C GLU A 12 -2.71 3.65 -4.43
N LEU A 13 -2.97 3.53 -3.13
CA LEU A 13 -4.24 2.97 -2.63
C LEU A 13 -5.44 3.85 -3.00
N ILE A 14 -5.30 5.17 -2.91
CA ILE A 14 -6.34 6.12 -3.35
C ILE A 14 -6.60 5.98 -4.85
N GLU A 15 -5.55 5.93 -5.67
CA GLU A 15 -5.69 5.73 -7.10
C GLU A 15 -6.37 4.41 -7.43
N ARG A 16 -6.01 3.34 -6.73
CA ARG A 16 -6.63 2.02 -6.91
C ARG A 16 -8.12 2.03 -6.55
N ALA A 17 -8.49 2.67 -5.46
CA ALA A 17 -9.87 2.71 -4.98
C ALA A 17 -10.76 3.69 -5.78
N TYR A 18 -10.23 4.83 -6.20
CA TYR A 18 -11.01 5.93 -6.79
C TYR A 18 -10.65 6.25 -8.23
N GLY A 19 -9.53 5.76 -8.75
CA GLY A 19 -9.02 6.11 -10.08
C GLY A 19 -8.45 7.51 -10.17
N PHE A 20 -8.07 8.12 -9.04
CA PHE A 20 -7.57 9.47 -8.95
C PHE A 20 -6.10 9.47 -8.53
N ASN A 21 -5.22 9.97 -9.41
CA ASN A 21 -3.79 10.05 -9.13
C ASN A 21 -3.44 11.33 -8.37
N ALA A 22 -3.22 11.20 -7.06
CA ALA A 22 -2.92 12.32 -6.18
C ALA A 22 -1.54 12.95 -6.41
N TYR A 23 -0.57 12.22 -6.96
CA TYR A 23 0.73 12.79 -7.36
C TYR A 23 0.58 13.73 -8.55
N GLN A 24 -0.14 13.30 -9.59
CA GLN A 24 -0.43 14.15 -10.75
C GLN A 24 -1.23 15.38 -10.34
N ALA A 25 -2.23 15.22 -9.49
CA ALA A 25 -3.00 16.33 -8.93
C ALA A 25 -2.10 17.36 -8.24
N SER A 26 -1.20 16.88 -7.38
CA SER A 26 -0.25 17.75 -6.67
C SER A 26 0.68 18.49 -7.62
N MET A 27 1.25 17.80 -8.60
CA MET A 27 2.12 18.43 -9.59
C MET A 27 1.37 19.51 -10.38
N LEU A 28 0.16 19.23 -10.80
CA LEU A 28 -0.66 20.16 -11.56
C LEU A 28 -1.00 21.44 -10.77
N VAL A 29 -1.34 21.29 -9.50
CA VAL A 29 -1.68 22.42 -8.61
C VAL A 29 -0.48 23.31 -8.30
N PHE A 30 0.72 22.70 -8.17
CA PHE A 30 1.94 23.45 -7.81
C PHE A 30 2.79 23.85 -9.02
N ASP A 31 2.44 23.42 -10.24
CA ASP A 31 3.13 23.89 -11.45
C ASP A 31 2.66 25.31 -11.79
N PRO A 32 3.57 26.33 -11.78
CA PRO A 32 3.21 27.70 -12.10
C PRO A 32 2.77 27.89 -13.55
N LYS A 33 2.95 26.90 -14.42
CA LYS A 33 2.51 26.92 -15.82
C LYS A 33 1.11 26.35 -16.02
N SER A 34 0.58 25.65 -15.01
CA SER A 34 -0.76 25.09 -15.09
C SER A 34 -1.81 26.19 -15.15
N THR A 35 -2.78 26.01 -16.03
CA THR A 35 -3.94 26.90 -16.11
C THR A 35 -5.04 26.45 -15.15
N LYS A 36 -5.93 27.37 -14.80
CA LYS A 36 -7.10 27.05 -13.99
C LYS A 36 -7.98 25.99 -14.66
N GLU A 37 -8.12 26.05 -15.96
CA GLU A 37 -8.90 25.12 -16.76
C GLU A 37 -8.32 23.71 -16.71
N GLU A 38 -7.00 23.56 -16.77
CA GLU A 38 -6.32 22.26 -16.62
C GLU A 38 -6.53 21.67 -15.23
N VAL A 39 -6.40 22.49 -14.19
CA VAL A 39 -6.66 22.07 -12.80
C VAL A 39 -8.13 21.66 -12.63
N ASP A 40 -9.07 22.49 -13.09
CA ASP A 40 -10.51 22.21 -12.96
C ASP A 40 -10.95 20.97 -13.76
N ALA A 41 -10.29 20.67 -14.89
CA ALA A 41 -10.57 19.49 -15.69
C ALA A 41 -10.03 18.19 -15.04
N PHE A 42 -8.95 18.29 -14.30
CA PHE A 42 -8.33 17.12 -13.64
C PHE A 42 -9.11 16.68 -12.40
N PHE A 43 -9.58 17.63 -11.60
CA PHE A 43 -10.30 17.31 -10.37
C PHE A 43 -11.77 16.99 -10.65
N PRO A 44 -12.29 15.90 -10.07
CA PRO A 44 -13.72 15.59 -10.19
C PRO A 44 -14.55 16.67 -9.48
N ARG A 45 -15.62 17.13 -10.13
CA ARG A 45 -16.54 18.13 -9.58
C ARG A 45 -17.58 17.55 -8.63
N GLU A 46 -17.79 16.26 -8.73
CA GLU A 46 -18.74 15.50 -7.91
C GLU A 46 -18.00 14.50 -7.04
N VAL A 47 -18.66 14.03 -5.99
CA VAL A 47 -18.14 12.96 -5.16
C VAL A 47 -18.02 11.70 -6.02
N VAL A 48 -16.80 11.15 -6.08
CA VAL A 48 -16.53 9.93 -6.81
C VAL A 48 -16.74 8.74 -5.87
N ASP A 49 -17.58 7.81 -6.27
CA ASP A 49 -17.74 6.56 -5.54
C ASP A 49 -16.48 5.69 -5.67
N ALA A 50 -16.11 5.05 -4.57
CA ALA A 50 -15.01 4.11 -4.58
C ALA A 50 -15.34 2.90 -5.46
N LYS A 51 -14.39 2.44 -6.26
CA LYS A 51 -14.48 1.20 -7.06
C LYS A 51 -14.40 -0.04 -6.20
N GLY A 52 -13.86 0.10 -5.00
CA GLY A 52 -13.65 -0.95 -4.02
C GLY A 52 -12.75 -0.46 -2.88
N TYR A 53 -12.26 -1.40 -2.12
CA TYR A 53 -11.39 -1.17 -0.98
C TYR A 53 -9.97 -1.62 -1.30
N ALA A 54 -9.02 -0.69 -1.24
CA ALA A 54 -7.62 -0.97 -1.41
C ALA A 54 -6.93 -1.02 -0.03
N GLY A 55 -6.15 -2.06 0.20
CA GLY A 55 -5.41 -2.24 1.44
C GLY A 55 -3.97 -2.63 1.19
N CYS A 56 -3.10 -2.30 2.13
CA CYS A 56 -1.75 -2.82 2.14
C CYS A 56 -1.34 -3.27 3.55
N PHE A 57 -0.52 -4.31 3.59
CA PHE A 57 0.04 -4.85 4.81
C PHE A 57 1.56 -4.72 4.79
N GLY A 58 2.12 -4.08 5.83
CA GLY A 58 3.56 -3.97 6.02
C GLY A 58 4.11 -5.22 6.67
N VAL A 59 4.95 -5.94 5.94
CA VAL A 59 5.52 -7.21 6.42
C VAL A 59 6.75 -6.98 7.27
N TYR A 60 6.76 -7.60 8.44
CA TYR A 60 7.88 -7.57 9.38
C TYR A 60 8.34 -9.00 9.65
N PRO A 61 9.64 -9.29 9.52
CA PRO A 61 10.16 -10.58 9.92
C PRO A 61 9.90 -10.85 11.40
N ARG A 62 9.39 -12.03 11.71
CA ARG A 62 9.10 -12.43 13.11
C ARG A 62 10.28 -13.11 13.77
N ARG A 63 11.15 -13.71 12.96
CA ARG A 63 12.33 -14.45 13.41
C ARG A 63 13.53 -13.53 13.53
N ARG A 64 14.44 -13.88 14.43
CA ARG A 64 15.70 -13.14 14.60
C ARG A 64 16.66 -13.32 13.43
N VAL A 65 16.63 -14.50 12.83
CA VAL A 65 17.44 -14.83 11.66
C VAL A 65 16.48 -15.35 10.60
N VAL A 66 16.56 -14.77 9.42
CA VAL A 66 15.76 -15.18 8.26
C VAL A 66 16.70 -15.58 7.13
N SER A 67 16.34 -16.63 6.41
CA SER A 67 17.14 -17.17 5.30
C SER A 67 16.49 -16.95 3.94
N GLN A 68 15.16 -16.88 3.89
CA GLN A 68 14.45 -16.70 2.62
C GLN A 68 13.10 -16.03 2.82
N LEU A 69 12.63 -15.44 1.72
CA LEU A 69 11.25 -15.00 1.56
C LEU A 69 10.41 -16.21 1.15
N GLU A 70 9.32 -16.45 1.87
CA GLU A 70 8.34 -17.49 1.56
C GLU A 70 6.94 -16.89 1.65
N MET A 71 6.38 -16.55 0.47
CA MET A 71 5.03 -16.01 0.40
C MET A 71 4.02 -17.05 0.87
N PRO A 72 3.17 -16.74 1.87
CA PRO A 72 2.13 -17.67 2.28
C PRO A 72 1.14 -17.95 1.14
N GLU A 73 0.91 -19.23 0.84
CA GLU A 73 -0.01 -19.65 -0.24
C GLU A 73 -1.42 -19.09 -0.05
N GLU A 74 -1.90 -19.01 1.18
CA GLU A 74 -3.21 -18.44 1.50
C GLU A 74 -3.30 -16.93 1.22
N THR A 75 -2.19 -16.21 1.26
CA THR A 75 -2.11 -14.80 0.87
C THR A 75 -2.12 -14.69 -0.66
N GLU A 76 -1.24 -15.43 -1.33
CA GLU A 76 -1.07 -15.36 -2.78
C GLU A 76 -2.31 -15.84 -3.56
N ASN A 77 -3.01 -16.86 -3.01
CA ASN A 77 -4.21 -17.43 -3.63
C ASN A 77 -5.51 -16.71 -3.22
N HIS A 78 -5.45 -15.68 -2.39
CA HIS A 78 -6.64 -14.95 -2.00
C HIS A 78 -7.16 -14.06 -3.14
N ASP A 79 -8.48 -14.07 -3.38
CA ASP A 79 -9.12 -13.33 -4.49
C ASP A 79 -8.81 -11.82 -4.46
N TYR A 80 -8.51 -11.25 -3.29
CA TYR A 80 -8.17 -9.83 -3.14
C TYR A 80 -6.68 -9.53 -3.29
N PHE A 81 -5.83 -10.54 -3.41
CA PHE A 81 -4.39 -10.33 -3.61
C PHE A 81 -4.12 -9.70 -4.98
N GLU A 82 -3.32 -8.64 -5.01
CA GLU A 82 -2.92 -7.98 -6.26
C GLU A 82 -1.44 -8.11 -6.56
N SER A 83 -0.60 -7.81 -5.57
CA SER A 83 0.85 -7.79 -5.76
C SER A 83 1.60 -7.66 -4.43
N HIS A 84 2.90 -7.77 -4.49
CA HIS A 84 3.77 -7.47 -3.37
C HIS A 84 5.05 -6.76 -3.78
N GLU A 85 5.65 -6.04 -2.84
CA GLU A 85 6.98 -5.42 -2.92
C GLU A 85 7.82 -5.91 -1.73
N LEU A 86 8.01 -7.22 -1.59
CA LEU A 86 8.78 -7.80 -0.49
C LEU A 86 10.25 -7.90 -0.87
N THR A 87 11.11 -7.48 0.06
CA THR A 87 12.56 -7.53 -0.12
C THR A 87 13.08 -8.90 0.32
N PRO A 88 13.85 -9.61 -0.54
CA PRO A 88 14.54 -10.83 -0.10
C PRO A 88 15.47 -10.53 1.08
N PRO A 89 15.64 -11.46 2.02
CA PRO A 89 16.53 -11.27 3.14
C PRO A 89 17.99 -11.15 2.66
N LEU A 90 18.68 -10.16 3.19
CA LEU A 90 20.12 -10.04 3.10
C LEU A 90 20.63 -10.61 4.42
N GLU A 91 21.23 -11.71 4.51
CA GLU A 91 21.82 -12.38 5.70
C GLU A 91 21.84 -11.53 7.01
N GLU A 92 20.70 -10.94 7.35
CA GLU A 92 20.58 -10.01 8.45
C GLU A 92 19.92 -10.66 9.65
N THR A 93 20.46 -10.37 10.83
CA THR A 93 19.83 -10.75 12.07
C THR A 93 18.78 -9.71 12.44
N VAL A 94 17.52 -10.11 12.47
CA VAL A 94 16.44 -9.24 12.96
C VAL A 94 16.51 -9.18 14.49
N THR A 95 16.95 -8.07 15.02
CA THR A 95 17.16 -7.92 16.46
C THR A 95 15.95 -7.37 17.20
N LYS A 96 15.15 -6.54 16.53
CA LYS A 96 13.99 -5.89 17.12
C LYS A 96 13.00 -5.47 16.04
N ARG A 97 11.74 -5.80 16.25
CA ARG A 97 10.64 -5.19 15.50
C ARG A 97 10.48 -3.77 16.01
N THR A 98 10.92 -2.81 15.25
CA THR A 98 10.76 -1.39 15.60
C THR A 98 9.62 -0.78 14.82
N ALA A 99 9.25 0.39 15.26
CA ALA A 99 8.13 1.15 14.75
C ALA A 99 8.16 1.38 13.24
N PHE A 100 7.12 1.95 12.79
CA PHE A 100 6.83 2.50 11.49
C PHE A 100 8.06 2.83 10.62
N GLY A 101 8.14 2.22 9.46
CA GLY A 101 9.24 2.46 8.50
C GLY A 101 10.32 1.37 8.45
N THR A 102 10.23 0.33 9.27
CA THR A 102 11.18 -0.79 9.28
C THR A 102 10.61 -2.08 8.68
N HIS A 103 9.47 -2.00 7.99
CA HIS A 103 8.93 -3.14 7.25
C HIS A 103 9.86 -3.55 6.11
N TRP A 104 9.86 -4.84 5.78
CA TRP A 104 10.66 -5.41 4.71
C TRP A 104 9.91 -5.48 3.37
N GLY A 105 8.81 -4.81 3.29
CA GLY A 105 8.02 -4.66 2.10
C GLY A 105 6.53 -4.62 2.39
N LEU A 106 5.77 -4.58 1.33
CA LEU A 106 4.32 -4.40 1.35
C LEU A 106 3.64 -5.48 0.53
N VAL A 107 2.47 -5.89 0.98
CA VAL A 107 1.54 -6.72 0.22
C VAL A 107 0.28 -5.90 -0.04
N TYR A 108 -0.22 -5.93 -1.28
CA TYR A 108 -1.34 -5.12 -1.73
C TYR A 108 -2.55 -5.98 -2.01
N PHE A 109 -3.71 -5.46 -1.60
CA PHE A 109 -5.01 -6.10 -1.77
C PHE A 109 -6.03 -5.10 -2.29
N PHE A 110 -6.97 -5.61 -3.09
CA PHE A 110 -8.12 -4.86 -3.54
C PHE A 110 -9.36 -5.77 -3.61
N GLY A 111 -10.49 -5.28 -3.14
CA GLY A 111 -11.74 -6.05 -3.15
C GLY A 111 -12.96 -5.20 -2.85
N GLU A 112 -14.13 -5.79 -2.99
CA GLU A 112 -15.40 -5.07 -2.92
C GLU A 112 -16.00 -5.02 -1.49
N ASP A 113 -15.61 -5.96 -0.61
CA ASP A 113 -16.17 -6.07 0.73
C ASP A 113 -15.17 -5.56 1.80
N PRO A 114 -15.53 -4.50 2.55
CA PRO A 114 -14.66 -3.94 3.58
C PRO A 114 -14.44 -4.89 4.77
N TYR A 115 -15.38 -5.76 5.06
CA TYR A 115 -15.25 -6.71 6.17
C TYR A 115 -14.28 -7.83 5.81
N VAL A 116 -14.36 -8.34 4.58
CA VAL A 116 -13.40 -9.31 4.05
C VAL A 116 -12.00 -8.69 4.03
N MET A 117 -11.86 -7.47 3.54
CA MET A 117 -10.58 -6.74 3.53
C MET A 117 -10.01 -6.58 4.94
N ARG A 118 -10.84 -6.16 5.90
CA ARG A 118 -10.41 -6.00 7.30
C ARG A 118 -9.90 -7.31 7.90
N ASP A 119 -10.65 -8.40 7.70
CA ASP A 119 -10.32 -9.68 8.28
C ASP A 119 -9.10 -10.30 7.59
N LEU A 120 -8.97 -10.10 6.28
CA LEU A 120 -7.78 -10.46 5.51
C LEU A 120 -6.53 -9.76 6.04
N LEU A 121 -6.58 -8.43 6.21
CA LEU A 121 -5.43 -7.66 6.73
C LEU A 121 -5.04 -8.08 8.15
N LYS A 122 -6.02 -8.39 9.02
CA LYS A 122 -5.75 -8.92 10.35
C LYS A 122 -5.09 -10.29 10.29
N HIS A 123 -5.56 -11.16 9.40
CA HIS A 123 -4.99 -12.49 9.26
C HIS A 123 -3.51 -12.46 8.82
N GLN A 124 -3.12 -11.46 7.99
CA GLN A 124 -1.71 -11.30 7.63
C GLN A 124 -0.78 -11.12 8.85
N GLU A 125 -1.29 -10.61 9.96
CA GLU A 125 -0.51 -10.47 11.20
C GLU A 125 -0.11 -11.82 11.82
N GLU A 126 -0.77 -12.90 11.46
CA GLU A 126 -0.53 -14.24 11.98
C GLU A 126 0.44 -15.04 11.10
N LEU A 127 0.69 -14.59 9.88
CA LEU A 127 1.47 -15.30 8.88
C LEU A 127 2.96 -14.95 8.94
N ASP A 128 3.80 -15.94 8.63
CA ASP A 128 5.24 -15.78 8.45
C ASP A 128 5.57 -15.67 6.96
N PHE A 129 6.08 -14.53 6.55
CA PHE A 129 6.55 -14.24 5.19
C PHE A 129 8.04 -14.50 5.01
N TYR A 130 8.75 -14.73 6.11
CA TYR A 130 10.19 -14.96 6.13
C TYR A 130 10.52 -16.13 7.03
N VAL A 131 11.31 -17.05 6.54
CA VAL A 131 11.76 -18.24 7.24
C VAL A 131 13.27 -18.31 7.36
#